data_8493db1f0a0a494264764144f9eeb743
#
_entry.id   8493db1f0a0a494264764144f9eeb743
#
_cell.length_a   1.000
_cell.length_b   1.000
_cell.length_c   1.000
_cell.angle_alpha   90.00
_cell.angle_beta   90.00
_cell.angle_gamma   90.00
#
_symmetry.space_group_name_H-M   'P 1'
#
loop_
_entity.id
_entity.type
_entity.pdbx_description
1 polymer ?
#
loop_
_entity_poly.entity_id
_entity_poly.type
_entity_poly.pdbx_seq_one_letter_code
_entity_poly.pdbx_strand_id
1 'polypeptide(L)'
;DSGKRSFIVCWITDPALINAAPNIIDDANITTLAVEVHKSCLTQGSEPVIGAWTTASLRQAQLLDPTPRKGHQTTAFVGGAWTQVSRLGIPLVNEAVIGLPDKDRFNGSKPKDDGQFADYVTNPTFPALLEIALALPNTAPTNFPRSDLVTTFLTGIPGLNKPANVVAAEMMRLNTSIAPVPFAQQNRLGVVGNILAGGNDFAGYPNGRRPKDDVVDISLVAMMGGLCVANGNGNTLGFGTDCNPGKVPLGATAFKLHDAVDQAVVPLLTKFPYLATPTPGAQ
;
A
#
# COMPACT_ATOMS: atom_id res chain seq x y z
N ASP A 1 -33.54 -2.88 5.88
CA ASP A 1 -32.08 -2.70 6.04
C ASP A 1 -31.24 -3.89 5.53
N SER A 2 -31.82 -5.08 5.37
CA SER A 2 -31.16 -6.25 4.80
C SER A 2 -30.83 -6.08 3.30
N GLY A 3 -31.61 -5.33 2.56
CA GLY A 3 -31.39 -5.09 1.13
C GLY A 3 -30.18 -4.22 0.81
N LYS A 4 -29.86 -3.24 1.66
CA LYS A 4 -28.67 -2.38 1.49
C LYS A 4 -27.36 -3.14 1.77
N ARG A 5 -27.38 -4.07 2.72
CA ARG A 5 -26.20 -4.86 3.10
C ARG A 5 -25.82 -5.88 2.02
N SER A 6 -26.80 -6.55 1.43
CA SER A 6 -26.60 -7.47 0.31
C SER A 6 -26.04 -6.76 -0.93
N PHE A 7 -26.44 -5.50 -1.15
CA PHE A 7 -25.98 -4.69 -2.27
C PHE A 7 -24.50 -4.32 -2.18
N ILE A 8 -24.02 -3.94 -0.99
CA ILE A 8 -22.61 -3.58 -0.77
C ILE A 8 -21.68 -4.79 -0.99
N VAL A 9 -22.08 -5.98 -0.57
CA VAL A 9 -21.29 -7.21 -0.73
C VAL A 9 -21.11 -7.61 -2.19
N CYS A 10 -22.19 -7.55 -2.98
CA CYS A 10 -22.09 -7.81 -4.42
C CYS A 10 -21.23 -6.77 -5.12
N TRP A 11 -21.20 -5.56 -4.61
CA TRP A 11 -20.55 -4.43 -5.25
C TRP A 11 -19.00 -4.55 -5.23
N ILE A 12 -18.40 -4.91 -4.10
CA ILE A 12 -16.94 -4.99 -3.95
C ILE A 12 -16.29 -6.28 -4.50
N THR A 13 -17.09 -7.19 -5.07
CA THR A 13 -16.59 -8.44 -5.66
C THR A 13 -17.13 -8.69 -7.06
N ASP A 14 -17.97 -7.81 -7.59
CA ASP A 14 -18.50 -7.90 -8.95
C ASP A 14 -17.57 -7.19 -9.94
N PRO A 15 -16.86 -7.92 -10.82
CA PRO A 15 -15.97 -7.31 -11.81
C PRO A 15 -16.65 -6.30 -12.75
N ALA A 16 -17.96 -6.37 -12.91
CA ALA A 16 -18.70 -5.40 -13.73
C ALA A 16 -18.78 -4.02 -13.07
N LEU A 17 -18.56 -3.95 -11.75
CA LEU A 17 -18.67 -2.73 -10.96
C LEU A 17 -17.30 -2.17 -10.55
N ILE A 18 -16.21 -2.68 -11.12
CA ILE A 18 -14.83 -2.33 -10.73
C ILE A 18 -14.47 -0.85 -10.88
N ASN A 19 -15.25 -0.08 -11.65
CA ASN A 19 -15.10 1.36 -11.82
C ASN A 19 -16.44 2.09 -11.72
N ALA A 20 -17.31 1.63 -10.84
CA ALA A 20 -18.68 2.17 -10.69
C ALA A 20 -18.78 3.26 -9.62
N ALA A 21 -17.79 3.42 -8.75
CA ALA A 21 -17.76 4.48 -7.76
C ALA A 21 -17.20 5.78 -8.34
N PRO A 22 -17.68 6.96 -7.87
CA PRO A 22 -17.07 8.22 -8.24
C PRO A 22 -15.68 8.34 -7.62
N ASN A 23 -14.71 8.78 -8.40
CA ASN A 23 -13.41 9.18 -7.87
C ASN A 23 -13.56 10.58 -7.25
N ILE A 24 -13.54 10.66 -5.93
CA ILE A 24 -13.77 11.92 -5.20
C ILE A 24 -12.64 12.95 -5.31
N ILE A 25 -11.53 12.59 -5.96
CA ILE A 25 -10.38 13.46 -6.22
C ILE A 25 -10.09 13.59 -7.71
N ASP A 26 -11.07 13.32 -8.57
CA ASP A 26 -10.89 13.31 -10.03
C ASP A 26 -10.54 14.68 -10.63
N ASP A 27 -10.92 15.75 -9.96
CA ASP A 27 -10.63 17.15 -10.31
C ASP A 27 -9.40 17.72 -9.58
N ALA A 28 -8.81 16.95 -8.65
CA ALA A 28 -7.72 17.43 -7.82
C ALA A 28 -6.34 17.30 -8.49
N ASN A 29 -5.53 18.33 -8.34
CA ASN A 29 -4.11 18.27 -8.67
C ASN A 29 -3.30 17.72 -7.50
N ILE A 30 -2.59 16.63 -7.73
CA ILE A 30 -1.76 15.99 -6.71
C ILE A 30 -0.34 16.56 -6.78
N THR A 31 0.10 17.23 -5.72
CA THR A 31 1.48 17.69 -5.59
C THR A 31 2.42 16.51 -5.56
N THR A 32 3.35 16.45 -6.50
CA THR A 32 4.26 15.33 -6.68
C THR A 32 5.71 15.79 -6.73
N LEU A 33 6.58 15.09 -6.00
CA LEU A 33 8.03 15.18 -6.11
C LEU A 33 8.52 14.00 -6.94
N ALA A 34 9.02 14.28 -8.15
CA ALA A 34 9.54 13.25 -9.05
C ALA A 34 11.07 13.37 -9.16
N VAL A 35 11.79 12.26 -8.92
CA VAL A 35 13.25 12.20 -8.99
C VAL A 35 13.63 10.97 -9.82
N GLU A 36 14.50 11.16 -10.83
CA GLU A 36 15.09 10.06 -11.59
C GLU A 36 16.56 9.91 -11.20
N VAL A 37 16.97 8.70 -10.83
CA VAL A 37 18.31 8.37 -10.36
C VAL A 37 18.78 7.07 -11.01
N HIS A 38 20.02 7.03 -11.46
CA HIS A 38 20.59 5.78 -12.00
C HIS A 38 20.71 4.72 -10.89
N LYS A 39 20.25 3.51 -11.18
CA LYS A 39 20.16 2.44 -10.17
C LYS A 39 21.50 2.11 -9.48
N SER A 40 22.65 2.25 -10.17
CA SER A 40 23.97 2.03 -9.56
C SER A 40 24.30 3.02 -8.44
N CYS A 41 23.61 4.15 -8.35
CA CYS A 41 23.74 5.11 -7.25
C CYS A 41 23.00 4.64 -5.98
N LEU A 42 22.10 3.67 -6.12
CA LEU A 42 21.22 3.20 -5.04
C LEU A 42 21.59 1.80 -4.53
N THR A 43 22.35 1.03 -5.33
CA THR A 43 22.77 -0.34 -5.00
C THR A 43 24.23 -0.40 -4.59
N GLN A 44 24.55 -1.27 -3.64
CA GLN A 44 25.92 -1.53 -3.20
C GLN A 44 26.25 -3.01 -3.31
N GLY A 45 27.39 -3.32 -3.91
CA GLY A 45 27.83 -4.71 -4.10
C GLY A 45 26.90 -5.48 -5.01
N SER A 46 26.57 -6.72 -4.63
CA SER A 46 25.72 -7.64 -5.41
C SER A 46 24.26 -7.64 -4.95
N GLU A 47 23.88 -6.88 -3.92
CA GLU A 47 22.50 -6.83 -3.44
C GLU A 47 21.65 -5.91 -4.33
N PRO A 48 20.67 -6.47 -5.08
CA PRO A 48 19.86 -5.69 -5.99
C PRO A 48 18.63 -5.06 -5.32
N VAL A 49 18.29 -5.47 -4.09
CA VAL A 49 17.10 -5.01 -3.39
C VAL A 49 17.42 -3.76 -2.58
N ILE A 50 16.71 -2.70 -2.86
CA ILE A 50 16.75 -1.46 -2.08
C ILE A 50 15.46 -1.28 -1.29
N GLY A 51 15.53 -0.54 -0.17
CA GLY A 51 14.39 -0.12 0.63
C GLY A 51 14.28 1.40 0.69
N ALA A 52 13.09 1.93 0.57
CA ALA A 52 12.83 3.36 0.60
C ALA A 52 11.57 3.69 1.40
N TRP A 53 11.57 4.84 2.03
CA TRP A 53 10.40 5.45 2.66
C TRP A 53 10.51 6.96 2.59
N THR A 54 9.40 7.65 2.66
CA THR A 54 9.33 9.10 2.74
C THR A 54 9.05 9.55 4.16
N THR A 55 9.49 10.74 4.53
CA THR A 55 9.19 11.36 5.82
C THR A 55 8.77 12.80 5.64
N ALA A 56 7.88 13.28 6.52
CA ALA A 56 7.60 14.69 6.69
C ALA A 56 8.05 15.14 8.09
N SER A 57 8.62 16.33 8.18
CA SER A 57 9.07 16.91 9.43
C SER A 57 8.58 18.34 9.58
N LEU A 58 8.23 18.70 10.80
CA LEU A 58 7.85 20.06 11.18
C LEU A 58 8.80 20.61 12.26
N ARG A 59 8.87 21.91 12.38
CA ARG A 59 9.55 22.56 13.52
C ARG A 59 8.71 22.37 14.77
N GLN A 60 9.37 22.16 15.91
CA GLN A 60 8.71 21.87 17.18
C GLN A 60 7.84 22.99 17.72
N ALA A 61 8.17 24.24 17.41
CA ALA A 61 7.48 25.40 17.95
C ALA A 61 7.02 26.35 16.85
N GLN A 62 5.85 26.93 17.06
CA GLN A 62 5.29 28.01 16.26
C GLN A 62 4.85 29.13 17.20
N LEU A 63 5.22 30.38 16.86
CA LEU A 63 4.75 31.58 17.55
C LEU A 63 3.78 32.32 16.63
N LEU A 64 2.59 32.51 17.12
CA LEU A 64 1.56 33.28 16.41
C LEU A 64 1.83 34.78 16.57
N ASP A 65 1.53 35.56 15.54
CA ASP A 65 1.57 37.02 15.65
C ASP A 65 0.40 37.49 16.53
N PRO A 66 0.67 38.12 17.69
CA PRO A 66 -0.39 38.57 18.58
C PRO A 66 -1.17 39.77 18.02
N THR A 67 -0.63 40.43 16.97
CA THR A 67 -1.24 41.62 16.35
C THR A 67 -1.21 41.53 14.81
N PRO A 68 -1.95 40.57 14.24
CA PRO A 68 -1.92 40.36 12.77
C PRO A 68 -2.41 41.65 12.06
N ARG A 69 -1.63 42.10 11.06
CA ARG A 69 -1.88 43.38 10.37
C ARG A 69 -2.86 43.24 9.22
N LYS A 70 -3.01 42.05 8.64
CA LYS A 70 -3.88 41.77 7.48
C LYS A 70 -4.42 40.37 7.51
N GLY A 71 -5.70 40.21 7.15
CA GLY A 71 -6.30 38.90 6.82
C GLY A 71 -6.30 37.95 8.01
N HIS A 72 -5.81 36.73 7.76
CA HIS A 72 -5.82 35.67 8.76
C HIS A 72 -4.59 35.71 9.65
N GLN A 73 -4.72 35.10 10.83
CA GLN A 73 -3.62 34.82 11.71
C GLN A 73 -2.58 33.95 10.98
N THR A 74 -1.34 34.40 10.94
CA THR A 74 -0.21 33.67 10.39
C THR A 74 0.84 33.38 11.47
N THR A 75 1.61 32.30 11.28
CA THR A 75 2.76 32.01 12.13
C THR A 75 3.82 33.08 11.93
N ALA A 76 4.19 33.82 13.00
CA ALA A 76 5.24 34.83 12.95
C ALA A 76 6.63 34.20 12.90
N PHE A 77 6.86 33.13 13.68
CA PHE A 77 8.14 32.42 13.77
C PHE A 77 7.93 30.92 13.94
N VAL A 78 8.85 30.15 13.36
CA VAL A 78 8.98 28.72 13.60
C VAL A 78 10.36 28.41 14.19
N GLY A 79 10.41 27.56 15.20
CA GLY A 79 11.65 27.27 15.94
C GLY A 79 11.74 25.85 16.49
N GLY A 80 12.76 25.60 17.27
CA GLY A 80 13.06 24.27 17.81
C GLY A 80 13.72 23.33 16.79
N ALA A 81 13.84 22.05 17.11
CA ALA A 81 14.38 21.04 16.22
C ALA A 81 13.36 20.66 15.11
N TRP A 82 13.86 20.08 14.04
CA TRP A 82 13.00 19.36 13.09
C TRP A 82 12.55 18.04 13.70
N THR A 83 11.26 17.81 13.75
CA THR A 83 10.65 16.59 14.30
C THR A 83 9.87 15.89 13.22
N GLN A 84 10.17 14.59 13.02
CA GLN A 84 9.42 13.76 12.09
C GLN A 84 7.98 13.60 12.61
N VAL A 85 7.01 13.90 11.76
CA VAL A 85 5.57 13.84 12.07
C VAL A 85 4.81 12.87 11.16
N SER A 86 5.46 12.35 10.12
CA SER A 86 4.88 11.35 9.24
C SER A 86 5.95 10.55 8.54
N ARG A 87 5.65 9.30 8.23
CA ARG A 87 6.42 8.47 7.31
C ARG A 87 5.48 7.60 6.47
N LEU A 88 5.94 7.25 5.28
CA LEU A 88 5.26 6.32 4.39
C LEU A 88 6.31 5.49 3.64
N GLY A 89 6.28 4.19 3.80
CA GLY A 89 7.01 3.22 3.00
C GLY A 89 6.04 2.49 2.09
N ILE A 90 5.28 1.54 2.64
CA ILE A 90 4.26 0.77 1.92
C ILE A 90 2.92 1.52 1.97
N PRO A 91 2.23 1.68 0.82
CA PRO A 91 0.92 2.30 0.78
C PRO A 91 -0.08 1.67 1.75
N LEU A 92 -0.93 2.48 2.35
CA LEU A 92 -2.04 2.10 3.23
C LEU A 92 -1.63 1.43 4.56
N VAL A 93 -0.35 1.42 4.92
CA VAL A 93 0.08 0.88 6.22
C VAL A 93 -0.57 1.64 7.38
N ASN A 94 -0.57 2.97 7.32
CA ASN A 94 -1.20 3.80 8.35
C ASN A 94 -2.73 3.63 8.40
N GLU A 95 -3.35 3.37 7.26
CA GLU A 95 -4.80 3.28 7.13
C GLU A 95 -5.32 1.88 7.51
N ALA A 96 -4.65 0.82 7.04
CA ALA A 96 -5.15 -0.54 7.10
C ALA A 96 -4.45 -1.45 8.13
N VAL A 97 -3.24 -1.08 8.58
CA VAL A 97 -2.41 -1.94 9.45
C VAL A 97 -2.26 -1.34 10.84
N ILE A 98 -1.72 -0.14 10.95
CA ILE A 98 -1.42 0.49 12.25
C ILE A 98 -2.70 0.95 12.93
N GLY A 99 -2.93 0.50 14.16
CA GLY A 99 -4.07 0.90 14.98
C GLY A 99 -4.04 2.39 15.36
N LEU A 100 -5.22 2.98 15.51
CA LEU A 100 -5.39 4.40 15.81
C LEU A 100 -4.55 4.90 17.00
N PRO A 101 -4.44 4.18 18.13
CA PRO A 101 -3.65 4.63 19.27
C PRO A 101 -2.16 4.82 19.00
N ASP A 102 -1.62 4.12 18.01
CA ASP A 102 -0.18 4.08 17.72
C ASP A 102 0.22 4.80 16.44
N LYS A 103 -0.70 5.44 15.73
CA LYS A 103 -0.40 6.13 14.46
C LYS A 103 0.66 7.21 14.59
N ASP A 104 0.59 8.05 15.61
CA ASP A 104 1.57 9.10 15.86
C ASP A 104 2.93 8.52 16.25
N ARG A 105 2.94 7.44 17.05
CA ARG A 105 4.17 6.71 17.40
C ARG A 105 4.81 6.09 16.16
N PHE A 106 4.02 5.48 15.28
CA PHE A 106 4.49 4.96 14.01
C PHE A 106 5.06 6.07 13.13
N ASN A 107 4.33 7.16 12.94
CA ASN A 107 4.73 8.30 12.15
C ASN A 107 6.03 8.96 12.63
N GLY A 108 6.25 8.99 13.94
CA GLY A 108 7.47 9.54 14.56
C GLY A 108 8.67 8.58 14.62
N SER A 109 8.46 7.28 14.35
CA SER A 109 9.49 6.25 14.46
C SER A 109 10.26 6.03 13.15
N LYS A 110 11.33 5.22 13.21
CA LYS A 110 12.14 4.81 12.05
C LYS A 110 11.89 3.34 11.73
N PRO A 111 12.04 2.90 10.46
CA PRO A 111 11.83 1.50 10.07
C PRO A 111 12.63 0.49 10.90
N LYS A 112 13.84 0.84 11.36
CA LYS A 112 14.66 -0.03 12.23
C LYS A 112 13.99 -0.37 13.57
N ASP A 113 13.00 0.39 13.99
CA ASP A 113 12.32 0.27 15.28
C ASP A 113 10.92 -0.39 15.12
N ASP A 114 10.58 -0.93 13.96
CA ASP A 114 9.25 -1.46 13.62
C ASP A 114 8.86 -2.75 14.35
N GLY A 115 9.80 -3.42 15.00
CA GLY A 115 9.49 -4.54 15.88
C GLY A 115 8.41 -4.23 16.93
N GLN A 116 8.29 -2.96 17.33
CA GLN A 116 7.26 -2.49 18.26
C GLN A 116 5.84 -2.51 17.69
N PHE A 117 5.69 -2.63 16.37
CA PHE A 117 4.40 -2.65 15.66
C PHE A 117 4.11 -4.02 15.02
N ALA A 118 4.97 -5.02 15.25
CA ALA A 118 4.87 -6.33 14.62
C ALA A 118 3.49 -6.99 14.84
N ASP A 119 2.87 -6.75 16.00
CA ASP A 119 1.58 -7.32 16.34
C ASP A 119 0.44 -6.85 15.42
N TYR A 120 0.49 -5.62 14.95
CA TYR A 120 -0.48 -5.11 13.97
C TYR A 120 -0.39 -5.82 12.61
N VAL A 121 0.77 -6.38 12.28
CA VAL A 121 0.99 -7.13 11.04
C VAL A 121 0.65 -8.60 11.22
N THR A 122 1.06 -9.20 12.35
CA THR A 122 0.83 -10.62 12.64
C THR A 122 -0.61 -10.93 13.01
N ASN A 123 -1.31 -9.96 13.64
CA ASN A 123 -2.69 -10.09 14.11
C ASN A 123 -3.54 -8.88 13.68
N PRO A 124 -3.73 -8.64 12.37
CA PRO A 124 -4.39 -7.44 11.87
C PRO A 124 -5.87 -7.38 12.26
N THR A 125 -6.32 -6.21 12.68
CA THR A 125 -7.73 -5.95 13.01
C THR A 125 -8.58 -5.62 11.78
N PHE A 126 -7.97 -5.14 10.71
CA PHE A 126 -8.68 -4.66 9.51
C PHE A 126 -9.62 -5.70 8.88
N PRO A 127 -9.27 -7.01 8.73
CA PRO A 127 -10.20 -8.01 8.23
C PRO A 127 -11.47 -8.14 9.06
N ALA A 128 -11.37 -8.11 10.39
CA ALA A 128 -12.52 -8.15 11.27
C ALA A 128 -13.38 -6.87 11.18
N LEU A 129 -12.76 -5.71 10.96
CA LEU A 129 -13.50 -4.47 10.71
C LEU A 129 -14.26 -4.53 9.38
N LEU A 130 -13.69 -5.13 8.34
CA LEU A 130 -14.39 -5.36 7.07
C LEU A 130 -15.59 -6.30 7.25
N GLU A 131 -15.47 -7.37 8.04
CA GLU A 131 -16.62 -8.23 8.37
C GLU A 131 -17.78 -7.43 8.97
N ILE A 132 -17.48 -6.54 9.91
CA ILE A 132 -18.48 -5.69 10.57
C ILE A 132 -19.05 -4.67 9.58
N ALA A 133 -18.20 -3.95 8.86
CA ALA A 133 -18.61 -2.87 7.96
C ALA A 133 -19.45 -3.37 6.79
N LEU A 134 -19.10 -4.53 6.26
CA LEU A 134 -19.76 -5.13 5.10
C LEU A 134 -20.85 -6.14 5.50
N ALA A 135 -21.05 -6.38 6.80
CA ALA A 135 -21.94 -7.40 7.33
C ALA A 135 -21.71 -8.80 6.73
N LEU A 136 -20.41 -9.18 6.64
CA LEU A 136 -19.92 -10.46 6.11
C LEU A 136 -19.32 -11.30 7.24
N PRO A 137 -20.11 -11.86 8.14
CA PRO A 137 -19.57 -12.61 9.26
C PRO A 137 -18.78 -13.84 8.79
N ASN A 138 -17.68 -14.14 9.49
CA ASN A 138 -16.81 -15.29 9.26
C ASN A 138 -16.11 -15.28 7.87
N THR A 139 -15.75 -14.12 7.35
CA THR A 139 -14.99 -13.99 6.09
C THR A 139 -13.52 -13.62 6.31
N ALA A 140 -13.15 -13.15 7.50
CA ALA A 140 -11.76 -12.85 7.84
C ALA A 140 -10.88 -14.12 7.83
N PRO A 141 -9.63 -14.01 7.34
CA PRO A 141 -8.68 -15.11 7.37
C PRO A 141 -8.37 -15.58 8.80
N THR A 142 -8.13 -16.88 8.96
CA THR A 142 -7.90 -17.53 10.26
C THR A 142 -6.47 -18.03 10.46
N ASN A 143 -5.55 -17.72 9.53
CA ASN A 143 -4.13 -18.03 9.67
C ASN A 143 -3.45 -16.97 10.54
N PHE A 144 -3.12 -17.34 11.77
CA PHE A 144 -2.38 -16.49 12.70
C PHE A 144 -1.15 -17.24 13.24
N PRO A 145 0.03 -16.56 13.34
CA PRO A 145 0.29 -15.19 12.87
C PRO A 145 0.25 -15.09 11.34
N ARG A 146 -0.14 -13.92 10.82
CA ARG A 146 -0.26 -13.62 9.39
C ARG A 146 1.12 -13.52 8.72
N SER A 147 1.71 -14.66 8.40
CA SER A 147 3.04 -14.75 7.78
C SER A 147 3.10 -14.14 6.37
N ASP A 148 2.01 -14.18 5.63
CA ASP A 148 1.85 -13.51 4.35
C ASP A 148 1.99 -11.99 4.47
N LEU A 149 1.38 -11.38 5.48
CA LEU A 149 1.48 -9.95 5.73
C LEU A 149 2.86 -9.55 6.28
N VAL A 150 3.45 -10.38 7.15
CA VAL A 150 4.86 -10.18 7.58
C VAL A 150 5.79 -10.15 6.37
N THR A 151 5.60 -11.06 5.44
CA THR A 151 6.41 -11.13 4.22
C THR A 151 6.17 -9.91 3.32
N THR A 152 4.93 -9.47 3.19
CA THR A 152 4.59 -8.32 2.35
C THR A 152 5.05 -6.99 2.97
N PHE A 153 4.75 -6.78 4.26
CA PHE A 153 4.94 -5.47 4.90
C PHE A 153 6.30 -5.30 5.58
N LEU A 154 6.94 -6.38 6.06
CA LEU A 154 8.13 -6.25 6.90
C LEU A 154 9.41 -6.83 6.31
N THR A 155 9.37 -7.95 5.58
CA THR A 155 10.59 -8.66 5.20
C THR A 155 10.87 -8.71 3.70
N GLY A 156 9.88 -8.52 2.88
CA GLY A 156 9.94 -8.78 1.45
C GLY A 156 9.61 -10.24 1.11
N ILE A 157 9.17 -10.47 -0.12
CA ILE A 157 8.72 -11.76 -0.65
C ILE A 157 9.94 -12.52 -1.17
N PRO A 158 10.17 -13.79 -0.74
CA PRO A 158 11.26 -14.62 -1.24
C PRO A 158 11.23 -14.75 -2.77
N GLY A 159 12.39 -14.60 -3.40
CA GLY A 159 12.53 -14.66 -4.86
C GLY A 159 12.05 -13.40 -5.60
N LEU A 160 11.43 -12.44 -4.93
CA LEU A 160 10.95 -11.19 -5.52
C LEU A 160 11.76 -9.99 -5.00
N ASN A 161 11.51 -9.54 -3.78
CA ASN A 161 12.07 -8.31 -3.22
C ASN A 161 12.57 -8.46 -1.76
N LYS A 162 12.80 -9.69 -1.32
CA LYS A 162 13.43 -9.96 -0.02
C LYS A 162 14.94 -9.83 -0.14
N PRO A 163 15.62 -8.93 0.60
CA PRO A 163 17.07 -8.83 0.57
C PRO A 163 17.74 -10.03 1.25
N ALA A 164 19.01 -10.28 0.95
CA ALA A 164 19.79 -11.39 1.53
C ALA A 164 19.91 -11.26 3.06
N ASN A 165 20.15 -10.04 3.56
CA ASN A 165 20.20 -9.73 4.99
C ASN A 165 19.00 -8.87 5.37
N VAL A 166 17.92 -9.53 5.75
CA VAL A 166 16.67 -8.85 6.06
C VAL A 166 16.59 -8.43 7.53
N VAL A 167 16.23 -7.17 7.76
CA VAL A 167 15.70 -6.69 9.03
C VAL A 167 14.22 -6.42 8.80
N ALA A 168 13.37 -6.96 9.68
CA ALA A 168 11.93 -6.74 9.61
C ALA A 168 11.62 -5.26 9.85
N ALA A 169 11.19 -4.57 8.80
CA ALA A 169 10.95 -3.13 8.81
C ALA A 169 9.97 -2.76 7.70
N GLU A 170 9.07 -1.84 8.01
CA GLU A 170 8.13 -1.29 7.03
C GLU A 170 8.85 -0.32 6.11
N MET A 171 8.97 -0.70 4.86
CA MET A 171 9.52 0.13 3.79
C MET A 171 9.11 -0.43 2.43
N MET A 172 9.00 0.43 1.43
CA MET A 172 8.87 0.00 0.03
C MET A 172 10.18 -0.66 -0.41
N ARG A 173 10.12 -1.92 -0.83
CA ARG A 173 11.27 -2.64 -1.38
C ARG A 173 11.17 -2.73 -2.89
N LEU A 174 12.32 -2.54 -3.54
CA LEU A 174 12.44 -2.66 -4.99
C LEU A 174 13.65 -3.51 -5.34
N ASN A 175 13.43 -4.58 -6.07
CA ASN A 175 14.49 -5.37 -6.68
C ASN A 175 14.87 -4.77 -8.04
N THR A 176 15.99 -4.09 -8.09
CA THR A 176 16.48 -3.38 -9.28
C THR A 176 16.99 -4.30 -10.39
N SER A 177 17.10 -5.61 -10.15
CA SER A 177 17.46 -6.61 -11.15
C SER A 177 16.26 -7.08 -11.97
N ILE A 178 15.03 -6.87 -11.51
CA ILE A 178 13.82 -7.19 -12.25
C ILE A 178 13.61 -6.13 -13.33
N ALA A 179 13.45 -6.60 -14.57
CA ALA A 179 13.25 -5.70 -15.70
C ALA A 179 11.88 -5.00 -15.62
N PRO A 180 11.80 -3.71 -16.02
CA PRO A 180 10.52 -3.03 -16.13
C PRO A 180 9.65 -3.63 -17.22
N VAL A 181 8.33 -3.57 -17.04
CA VAL A 181 7.34 -4.04 -18.01
C VAL A 181 6.67 -2.84 -18.68
N PRO A 182 6.50 -2.84 -20.02
CA PRO A 182 5.82 -1.77 -20.73
C PRO A 182 4.42 -1.48 -20.15
N PHE A 183 4.02 -0.22 -20.09
CA PHE A 183 2.77 0.22 -19.46
C PHE A 183 1.54 -0.58 -19.92
N ALA A 184 1.42 -0.86 -21.22
CA ALA A 184 0.29 -1.61 -21.79
C ALA A 184 0.22 -3.08 -21.30
N GLN A 185 1.35 -3.64 -20.84
CA GLN A 185 1.45 -5.02 -20.37
C GLN A 185 1.42 -5.14 -18.83
N GLN A 186 1.40 -4.00 -18.13
CA GLN A 186 1.34 -4.01 -16.67
C GLN A 186 -0.02 -4.48 -16.17
N ASN A 187 -0.01 -5.37 -15.18
CA ASN A 187 -1.21 -5.77 -14.48
C ASN A 187 -1.54 -4.74 -13.38
N ARG A 188 -2.79 -4.26 -13.29
CA ARG A 188 -3.21 -3.29 -12.27
C ARG A 188 -3.09 -3.82 -10.84
N LEU A 189 -3.26 -5.13 -10.66
CA LEU A 189 -3.06 -5.80 -9.37
C LEU A 189 -1.58 -6.17 -9.11
N GLY A 190 -0.64 -5.56 -9.83
CA GLY A 190 0.78 -5.77 -9.64
C GLY A 190 1.19 -7.25 -9.72
N VAL A 191 2.05 -7.69 -8.82
CA VAL A 191 2.54 -9.08 -8.79
C VAL A 191 1.43 -10.09 -8.47
N VAL A 192 0.45 -9.72 -7.64
CA VAL A 192 -0.69 -10.62 -7.33
C VAL A 192 -1.49 -10.92 -8.59
N GLY A 193 -1.83 -9.90 -9.37
CA GLY A 193 -2.54 -10.08 -10.63
C GLY A 193 -1.75 -10.88 -11.66
N ASN A 194 -0.42 -10.72 -11.68
CA ASN A 194 0.48 -11.51 -12.51
C ASN A 194 0.46 -12.99 -12.13
N ILE A 195 0.54 -13.31 -10.84
CA ILE A 195 0.47 -14.70 -10.35
C ILE A 195 -0.86 -15.35 -10.78
N LEU A 196 -1.96 -14.63 -10.63
CA LEU A 196 -3.30 -15.12 -11.00
C LEU A 196 -3.47 -15.35 -12.51
N ALA A 197 -2.87 -14.50 -13.34
CA ALA A 197 -2.96 -14.59 -14.80
C ALA A 197 -1.91 -15.51 -15.43
N GLY A 198 -0.93 -16.02 -14.65
CA GLY A 198 0.18 -16.78 -15.18
C GLY A 198 1.14 -15.97 -16.06
N GLY A 199 1.26 -14.67 -15.79
CA GLY A 199 2.10 -13.75 -16.55
C GLY A 199 3.53 -13.61 -16.03
N ASN A 200 4.27 -12.62 -16.54
CA ASN A 200 5.66 -12.32 -16.21
C ASN A 200 5.89 -10.91 -15.65
N ASP A 201 4.85 -10.24 -15.16
CA ASP A 201 4.94 -8.88 -14.62
C ASP A 201 5.31 -8.89 -13.14
N PHE A 202 6.59 -9.07 -12.83
CA PHE A 202 7.14 -9.03 -11.47
C PHE A 202 7.66 -7.65 -11.06
N ALA A 203 7.51 -6.63 -11.93
CA ALA A 203 7.96 -5.27 -11.66
C ALA A 203 6.89 -4.40 -10.96
N GLY A 204 5.72 -4.96 -10.65
CA GLY A 204 4.64 -4.26 -9.96
C GLY A 204 4.69 -4.41 -8.45
N TYR A 205 3.79 -3.69 -7.75
CA TYR A 205 3.64 -3.76 -6.30
C TYR A 205 3.44 -5.22 -5.82
N PRO A 206 4.13 -5.68 -4.75
CA PRO A 206 4.95 -4.93 -3.80
C PRO A 206 6.44 -4.80 -4.15
N ASN A 207 6.86 -5.09 -5.38
CA ASN A 207 8.20 -4.82 -5.87
C ASN A 207 8.32 -3.40 -6.41
N GLY A 208 8.42 -2.42 -5.51
CA GLY A 208 8.13 -1.03 -5.80
C GLY A 208 6.62 -0.79 -5.98
N ARG A 209 6.25 0.39 -6.46
CA ARG A 209 4.89 0.75 -6.83
C ARG A 209 4.91 1.58 -8.11
N ARG A 210 4.18 1.15 -9.11
CA ARG A 210 3.99 1.92 -10.35
C ARG A 210 2.71 2.74 -10.26
N PRO A 211 2.59 3.82 -11.04
CA PRO A 211 1.35 4.61 -11.08
C PRO A 211 0.09 3.81 -11.45
N LYS A 212 0.24 2.72 -12.24
CA LYS A 212 -0.86 1.84 -12.63
C LYS A 212 -1.26 0.82 -11.55
N ASP A 213 -0.40 0.57 -10.57
CA ASP A 213 -0.69 -0.43 -9.53
C ASP A 213 -1.79 0.08 -8.61
N ASP A 214 -2.92 -0.61 -8.61
CA ASP A 214 -4.08 -0.35 -7.76
C ASP A 214 -3.83 -0.90 -6.36
N VAL A 215 -3.22 -0.07 -5.52
CA VAL A 215 -2.78 -0.51 -4.19
C VAL A 215 -3.94 -0.70 -3.20
N VAL A 216 -5.10 -0.10 -3.44
CA VAL A 216 -6.28 -0.32 -2.58
C VAL A 216 -6.80 -1.72 -2.81
N ASP A 217 -7.05 -2.10 -4.05
CA ASP A 217 -7.51 -3.44 -4.39
C ASP A 217 -6.49 -4.52 -4.00
N ILE A 218 -5.20 -4.29 -4.28
CA ILE A 218 -4.12 -5.22 -3.86
C ILE A 218 -4.11 -5.39 -2.35
N SER A 219 -4.28 -4.31 -1.57
CA SER A 219 -4.30 -4.37 -0.11
C SER A 219 -5.54 -5.10 0.40
N LEU A 220 -6.71 -4.87 -0.17
CA LEU A 220 -7.93 -5.62 0.15
C LEU A 220 -7.74 -7.12 -0.08
N VAL A 221 -7.19 -7.49 -1.24
CA VAL A 221 -6.87 -8.90 -1.57
C VAL A 221 -5.90 -9.49 -0.55
N ALA A 222 -4.81 -8.80 -0.22
CA ALA A 222 -3.82 -9.29 0.75
C ALA A 222 -4.42 -9.42 2.16
N MET A 223 -5.09 -8.38 2.66
CA MET A 223 -5.67 -8.36 4.01
C MET A 223 -6.73 -9.47 4.18
N MET A 224 -7.54 -9.73 3.15
CA MET A 224 -8.56 -10.78 3.17
C MET A 224 -8.06 -12.17 2.76
N GLY A 225 -6.73 -12.37 2.75
CA GLY A 225 -6.09 -13.68 2.64
C GLY A 225 -5.86 -14.19 1.22
N GLY A 226 -6.03 -13.36 0.18
CA GLY A 226 -5.77 -13.77 -1.20
C GLY A 226 -4.36 -14.32 -1.42
N LEU A 227 -3.37 -13.80 -0.70
CA LEU A 227 -1.99 -14.31 -0.76
C LEU A 227 -1.89 -15.77 -0.29
N CYS A 228 -2.67 -16.17 0.73
CA CYS A 228 -2.69 -17.56 1.20
C CYS A 228 -3.44 -18.48 0.23
N VAL A 229 -4.45 -17.97 -0.49
CA VAL A 229 -5.07 -18.72 -1.58
C VAL A 229 -4.07 -18.95 -2.71
N ALA A 230 -3.30 -17.92 -3.09
CA ALA A 230 -2.25 -18.03 -4.12
C ALA A 230 -1.07 -18.95 -3.68
N ASN A 231 -0.73 -18.95 -2.39
CA ASN A 231 0.31 -19.83 -1.83
C ASN A 231 -0.05 -21.31 -1.92
N GLY A 232 -1.34 -21.62 -1.96
CA GLY A 232 -1.84 -23.00 -2.06
C GLY A 232 -1.47 -23.88 -0.86
N ASN A 233 -1.83 -25.14 -0.93
CA ASN A 233 -1.48 -26.13 0.11
C ASN A 233 0.01 -26.55 0.05
N GLY A 234 0.69 -26.28 -1.04
CA GLY A 234 2.09 -26.61 -1.27
C GLY A 234 3.08 -25.53 -0.82
N ASN A 235 2.62 -24.44 -0.21
CA ASN A 235 3.48 -23.31 0.20
C ASN A 235 4.34 -22.78 -0.97
N THR A 236 3.75 -22.64 -2.14
CA THR A 236 4.47 -22.31 -3.40
C THR A 236 5.12 -20.94 -3.41
N LEU A 237 4.58 -19.98 -2.63
CA LEU A 237 5.10 -18.63 -2.50
C LEU A 237 5.97 -18.41 -1.26
N GLY A 238 6.14 -19.45 -0.44
CA GLY A 238 7.01 -19.41 0.74
C GLY A 238 6.46 -18.58 1.91
N PHE A 239 5.12 -18.42 2.01
CA PHE A 239 4.49 -17.69 3.12
C PHE A 239 4.27 -18.54 4.38
N GLY A 240 4.63 -19.82 4.34
CA GLY A 240 4.41 -20.77 5.43
C GLY A 240 3.20 -21.68 5.19
N THR A 241 3.19 -22.84 5.81
CA THR A 241 2.14 -23.87 5.63
C THR A 241 0.79 -23.46 6.20
N ASP A 242 0.78 -22.58 7.22
CA ASP A 242 -0.47 -22.05 7.80
C ASP A 242 -1.15 -21.02 6.88
N CYS A 243 -0.40 -20.42 5.96
CA CYS A 243 -0.94 -19.55 4.91
C CYS A 243 -1.40 -20.43 3.73
N ASN A 244 -2.59 -21.01 3.83
CA ASN A 244 -3.16 -21.91 2.83
C ASN A 244 -4.66 -21.60 2.58
N PRO A 245 -5.24 -22.07 1.48
CA PRO A 245 -6.63 -21.78 1.12
C PRO A 245 -7.67 -22.19 2.19
N GLY A 246 -7.39 -23.23 2.98
CA GLY A 246 -8.29 -23.69 4.05
C GLY A 246 -8.45 -22.71 5.20
N LYS A 247 -7.56 -21.71 5.29
CA LYS A 247 -7.60 -20.65 6.30
C LYS A 247 -8.25 -19.36 5.79
N VAL A 248 -8.71 -19.34 4.55
CA VAL A 248 -9.30 -18.17 3.89
C VAL A 248 -10.76 -18.44 3.54
N PRO A 249 -11.72 -18.02 4.36
CA PRO A 249 -13.14 -18.32 4.15
C PRO A 249 -13.69 -17.80 2.82
N LEU A 250 -13.19 -16.66 2.32
CA LEU A 250 -13.56 -16.15 0.99
C LEU A 250 -13.02 -17.00 -0.16
N GLY A 251 -11.99 -17.84 0.07
CA GLY A 251 -11.34 -18.61 -0.98
C GLY A 251 -10.91 -17.71 -2.16
N ALA A 252 -11.15 -18.17 -3.39
CA ALA A 252 -10.83 -17.41 -4.59
C ALA A 252 -11.60 -16.09 -4.76
N THR A 253 -12.69 -15.88 -4.03
CA THR A 253 -13.44 -14.61 -4.05
C THR A 253 -12.60 -13.46 -3.50
N ALA A 254 -11.62 -13.73 -2.62
CA ALA A 254 -10.69 -12.71 -2.13
C ALA A 254 -9.97 -11.95 -3.26
N PHE A 255 -9.70 -12.58 -4.40
CA PHE A 255 -9.07 -11.94 -5.56
C PHE A 255 -9.98 -10.97 -6.34
N LYS A 256 -11.26 -10.97 -6.05
CA LYS A 256 -12.24 -10.11 -6.71
C LYS A 256 -12.56 -8.84 -5.93
N LEU A 257 -11.93 -8.67 -4.77
CA LEU A 257 -12.16 -7.48 -3.94
C LEU A 257 -11.63 -6.24 -4.64
N HIS A 258 -12.43 -5.18 -4.63
CA HIS A 258 -12.10 -3.88 -5.22
C HIS A 258 -12.86 -2.75 -4.52
N ASP A 259 -12.37 -1.51 -4.65
CA ASP A 259 -13.02 -0.30 -4.13
C ASP A 259 -13.92 0.40 -5.16
N ALA A 260 -14.04 -0.17 -6.35
CA ALA A 260 -14.79 0.34 -7.50
C ALA A 260 -14.21 1.62 -8.14
N VAL A 261 -12.92 1.90 -7.97
CA VAL A 261 -12.18 2.99 -8.63
C VAL A 261 -10.83 2.45 -9.12
N ASP A 262 -10.77 1.87 -10.32
CA ASP A 262 -9.58 1.15 -10.81
C ASP A 262 -8.70 1.94 -11.77
N GLN A 263 -9.10 3.16 -12.16
CA GLN A 263 -8.45 3.91 -13.22
C GLN A 263 -8.09 5.34 -12.83
N ALA A 264 -6.93 5.79 -13.35
CA ALA A 264 -6.60 7.20 -13.33
C ALA A 264 -7.55 7.99 -14.22
N VAL A 265 -7.97 9.17 -13.78
CA VAL A 265 -8.84 10.08 -14.53
C VAL A 265 -8.17 10.58 -15.81
N VAL A 266 -6.85 10.82 -15.74
CA VAL A 266 -6.06 11.27 -16.87
C VAL A 266 -5.00 10.23 -17.22
N PRO A 267 -4.80 9.88 -18.51
CA PRO A 267 -3.80 8.90 -18.91
C PRO A 267 -2.38 9.31 -18.46
N LEU A 268 -1.63 8.31 -18.00
CA LEU A 268 -0.24 8.51 -17.63
C LEU A 268 0.66 8.58 -18.86
N LEU A 269 1.75 9.36 -18.77
CA LEU A 269 2.74 9.48 -19.81
C LEU A 269 3.66 8.25 -19.86
N THR A 270 4.25 7.98 -21.02
CA THR A 270 5.19 6.87 -21.23
C THR A 270 6.63 7.22 -20.86
N LYS A 271 6.91 8.48 -20.50
CA LYS A 271 8.22 9.00 -20.15
C LYS A 271 8.16 9.76 -18.85
N PHE A 272 9.31 9.87 -18.18
CA PHE A 272 9.47 10.69 -16.98
C PHE A 272 8.94 12.13 -17.22
N PRO A 273 8.18 12.71 -16.28
CA PRO A 273 7.84 12.22 -14.95
C PRO A 273 6.61 11.28 -14.90
N TYR A 274 6.13 10.77 -15.99
CA TYR A 274 4.96 9.88 -16.17
C TYR A 274 3.60 10.51 -15.84
N LEU A 275 3.58 11.70 -15.29
CA LEU A 275 2.39 12.44 -14.89
C LEU A 275 1.95 13.40 -15.99
N ALA A 276 0.65 13.49 -16.19
CA ALA A 276 0.06 14.46 -17.12
C ALA A 276 0.23 15.90 -16.62
N THR A 277 0.00 16.86 -17.51
CA THR A 277 -0.06 18.28 -17.16
C THR A 277 -1.18 18.50 -16.13
N PRO A 278 -0.94 19.28 -15.06
CA PRO A 278 -1.99 19.61 -14.10
C PRO A 278 -3.21 20.25 -14.78
N THR A 279 -4.39 19.96 -14.24
CA THR A 279 -5.60 20.68 -14.61
C THR A 279 -5.46 22.16 -14.26
N PRO A 280 -6.02 23.11 -15.02
CA PRO A 280 -6.04 24.51 -14.64
C PRO A 280 -6.60 24.67 -13.22
N GLY A 281 -6.00 25.55 -12.43
CA GLY A 281 -6.54 25.91 -11.12
C GLY A 281 -7.96 26.47 -11.23
N ALA A 282 -8.64 26.59 -10.11
CA ALA A 282 -9.99 27.17 -10.07
C ALA A 282 -9.99 28.52 -10.79
N GLN A 283 -10.88 28.66 -11.77
CA GLN A 283 -11.13 29.90 -12.48
C GLN A 283 -12.07 30.80 -11.67
#